data_367172a3e1eada76c777756c43bd75d4
#
_entry.id   367172a3e1eada76c777756c43bd75d4
#
_cell.length_a   1.000
_cell.length_b   1.000
_cell.length_c   1.000
_cell.angle_alpha   90.00
_cell.angle_beta   90.00
_cell.angle_gamma   90.00
#
_symmetry.space_group_name_H-M   'P 1'
#
loop_
_entity.id
_entity.type
_entity.pdbx_description
1 polymer ?
#
loop_
_entity_poly.entity_id
_entity_poly.type
_entity_poly.pdbx_seq_one_letter_code
_entity_poly.pdbx_strand_id
1 'polypeptide(L)'
;MRGQTTLDFAVGAVIFVGVVAFVFLFVASAVSPFTGNPQDDTVTANRVADELAGDQLGSPADPYVLDTFCTRAFFDSLNGGSVPERCAYENESLNDRVGVSDRQDVNVTIVGNVTGPPTDTDTPVQLCWNESDRRLVALSDSNCDTGTGDVALTVGPNPAGEDSTITARRAVSLAGRDAILVVEVW
;
A
#
# COMPACT_ATOMS: atom_id res chain seq x y z
N MET A 1 -45.93 -54.96 10.61
CA MET A 1 -45.75 -53.52 10.44
C MET A 1 -44.56 -52.91 11.24
N ARG A 2 -43.60 -53.68 11.78
CA ARG A 2 -42.47 -53.13 12.55
C ARG A 2 -41.21 -52.83 11.69
N GLY A 3 -41.14 -53.29 10.45
CA GLY A 3 -39.96 -53.06 9.59
C GLY A 3 -39.98 -51.72 8.84
N GLN A 4 -41.14 -51.12 8.60
CA GLN A 4 -41.33 -49.88 7.87
C GLN A 4 -40.77 -48.65 8.65
N THR A 5 -40.98 -48.60 9.97
CA THR A 5 -40.53 -47.51 10.83
C THR A 5 -39.01 -47.39 10.91
N THR A 6 -38.30 -48.52 10.86
CA THR A 6 -36.83 -48.54 10.93
C THR A 6 -36.21 -48.08 9.61
N LEU A 7 -36.85 -48.39 8.48
CA LEU A 7 -36.42 -48.01 7.15
C LEU A 7 -36.64 -46.50 6.90
N ASP A 8 -37.84 -46.00 7.31
CA ASP A 8 -38.16 -44.58 7.23
C ASP A 8 -37.21 -43.72 8.10
N PHE A 9 -36.87 -44.18 9.30
CA PHE A 9 -35.90 -43.55 10.17
C PHE A 9 -34.50 -43.51 9.53
N ALA A 10 -34.05 -44.66 8.97
CA ALA A 10 -32.75 -44.73 8.34
C ALA A 10 -32.63 -43.79 7.12
N VAL A 11 -33.67 -43.72 6.27
CA VAL A 11 -33.73 -42.80 5.13
C VAL A 11 -33.73 -41.35 5.61
N GLY A 12 -34.54 -41.00 6.60
CA GLY A 12 -34.55 -39.68 7.18
C GLY A 12 -33.21 -39.25 7.77
N ALA A 13 -32.53 -40.16 8.48
CA ALA A 13 -31.20 -39.90 9.04
C ALA A 13 -30.15 -39.63 7.93
N VAL A 14 -30.16 -40.43 6.87
CA VAL A 14 -29.23 -40.27 5.74
C VAL A 14 -29.45 -38.92 5.02
N ILE A 15 -30.71 -38.57 4.78
CA ILE A 15 -31.05 -37.25 4.17
C ILE A 15 -30.58 -36.13 5.08
N PHE A 16 -30.88 -36.21 6.38
CA PHE A 16 -30.46 -35.18 7.34
C PHE A 16 -28.94 -34.99 7.37
N VAL A 17 -28.19 -36.09 7.48
CA VAL A 17 -26.73 -36.04 7.48
C VAL A 17 -26.21 -35.49 6.15
N GLY A 18 -26.81 -35.88 5.03
CA GLY A 18 -26.45 -35.36 3.70
C GLY A 18 -26.66 -33.86 3.60
N VAL A 19 -27.78 -33.33 4.10
CA VAL A 19 -28.06 -31.88 4.13
C VAL A 19 -27.08 -31.13 5.04
N VAL A 20 -26.82 -31.68 6.23
CA VAL A 20 -25.85 -31.09 7.17
C VAL A 20 -24.45 -31.04 6.54
N ALA A 21 -23.99 -32.15 5.94
CA ALA A 21 -22.70 -32.19 5.24
C ALA A 21 -22.65 -31.18 4.10
N PHE A 22 -23.70 -31.09 3.30
CA PHE A 22 -23.81 -30.09 2.21
C PHE A 22 -23.71 -28.67 2.75
N VAL A 23 -24.44 -28.35 3.82
CA VAL A 23 -24.40 -27.00 4.44
C VAL A 23 -22.97 -26.67 4.92
N PHE A 24 -22.30 -27.62 5.60
CA PHE A 24 -20.92 -27.38 6.06
C PHE A 24 -19.93 -27.17 4.90
N LEU A 25 -20.07 -27.89 3.80
CA LEU A 25 -19.23 -27.69 2.61
C LEU A 25 -19.55 -26.34 1.91
N PHE A 26 -20.81 -25.93 1.91
CA PHE A 26 -21.23 -24.70 1.24
C PHE A 26 -20.94 -23.44 2.06
N VAL A 27 -21.07 -23.50 3.40
CA VAL A 27 -20.82 -22.34 4.29
C VAL A 27 -19.37 -21.87 4.16
N ALA A 28 -18.40 -22.76 4.04
CA ALA A 28 -17.01 -22.38 3.89
C ALA A 28 -16.77 -21.52 2.63
N SER A 29 -17.44 -21.86 1.51
CA SER A 29 -17.34 -21.07 0.27
C SER A 29 -18.19 -19.80 0.27
N ALA A 30 -19.32 -19.81 1.00
CA ALA A 30 -20.19 -18.65 1.13
C ALA A 30 -19.62 -17.55 2.03
N VAL A 31 -18.76 -17.91 2.98
CA VAL A 31 -18.11 -16.96 3.91
C VAL A 31 -16.76 -16.45 3.34
N SER A 32 -16.17 -17.16 2.38
CA SER A 32 -14.92 -16.79 1.72
C SER A 32 -14.85 -15.33 1.22
N PRO A 33 -15.91 -14.74 0.57
CA PRO A 33 -15.86 -13.34 0.15
C PRO A 33 -15.87 -12.33 1.31
N PHE A 34 -16.15 -12.76 2.54
CA PHE A 34 -16.14 -11.90 3.73
C PHE A 34 -14.88 -12.06 4.60
N THR A 35 -13.97 -12.95 4.24
CA THR A 35 -12.71 -13.18 4.96
C THR A 35 -11.55 -12.37 4.42
N GLY A 36 -11.62 -11.87 3.18
CA GLY A 36 -10.77 -10.80 2.68
C GLY A 36 -11.58 -9.51 2.72
N ASN A 37 -11.15 -8.50 3.47
CA ASN A 37 -11.85 -7.24 3.61
C ASN A 37 -11.33 -6.18 2.62
N PRO A 38 -11.71 -6.20 1.31
CA PRO A 38 -11.31 -5.16 0.36
C PRO A 38 -11.78 -3.76 0.79
N GLN A 39 -12.79 -3.71 1.67
CA GLN A 39 -13.27 -2.45 2.23
C GLN A 39 -12.32 -1.88 3.27
N ASP A 40 -11.71 -2.72 4.12
CA ASP A 40 -10.72 -2.28 5.10
C ASP A 40 -9.45 -1.80 4.40
N ASP A 41 -9.01 -2.48 3.34
CA ASP A 41 -7.85 -2.09 2.55
C ASP A 41 -8.08 -0.75 1.83
N THR A 42 -9.29 -0.53 1.32
CA THR A 42 -9.67 0.75 0.69
C THR A 42 -9.64 1.91 1.70
N VAL A 43 -10.19 1.71 2.89
CA VAL A 43 -10.17 2.73 3.95
C VAL A 43 -8.74 2.97 4.42
N THR A 44 -7.97 1.90 4.60
CA THR A 44 -6.56 1.96 5.03
C THR A 44 -5.71 2.72 4.01
N ALA A 45 -5.76 2.35 2.73
CA ALA A 45 -4.99 3.00 1.67
C ALA A 45 -5.30 4.51 1.58
N ASN A 46 -6.59 4.88 1.64
CA ASN A 46 -6.99 6.28 1.60
C ASN A 46 -6.54 7.05 2.84
N ARG A 47 -6.70 6.48 4.05
CA ARG A 47 -6.24 7.09 5.30
C ARG A 47 -4.73 7.34 5.28
N VAL A 48 -3.95 6.33 4.91
CA VAL A 48 -2.49 6.44 4.81
C VAL A 48 -2.08 7.51 3.80
N ALA A 49 -2.71 7.53 2.62
CA ALA A 49 -2.40 8.52 1.60
C ALA A 49 -2.73 9.96 2.06
N ASP A 50 -3.83 10.16 2.80
CA ASP A 50 -4.20 11.48 3.34
C ASP A 50 -3.27 11.90 4.47
N GLU A 51 -2.93 11.00 5.39
CA GLU A 51 -2.02 11.25 6.50
C GLU A 51 -0.60 11.59 6.02
N LEU A 52 -0.08 10.82 5.06
CA LEU A 52 1.22 11.12 4.46
C LEU A 52 1.22 12.48 3.75
N ALA A 53 0.19 12.77 2.92
CA ALA A 53 0.15 14.00 2.13
C ALA A 53 -0.17 15.24 2.98
N GLY A 54 -0.96 15.12 4.05
CA GLY A 54 -1.43 16.24 4.87
C GLY A 54 -0.54 16.54 6.07
N ASP A 55 -0.05 15.51 6.75
CA ASP A 55 0.59 15.66 8.05
C ASP A 55 2.04 15.20 8.08
N GLN A 56 2.34 13.94 7.73
CA GLN A 56 3.67 13.38 7.95
C GLN A 56 4.73 13.93 7.00
N LEU A 57 4.41 14.05 5.71
CA LEU A 57 5.32 14.57 4.69
C LEU A 57 4.99 16.01 4.30
N GLY A 58 3.74 16.43 4.50
CA GLY A 58 3.26 17.78 4.28
C GLY A 58 3.24 18.63 5.55
N SER A 59 2.49 19.70 5.48
CA SER A 59 2.20 20.57 6.63
C SER A 59 0.68 20.80 6.71
N PRO A 60 0.08 20.76 7.90
CA PRO A 60 -1.33 21.11 8.07
C PRO A 60 -1.69 22.51 7.57
N ALA A 61 -0.71 23.42 7.50
CA ALA A 61 -0.89 24.78 6.98
C ALA A 61 -0.93 24.80 5.44
N ASP A 62 -0.19 23.91 4.79
CA ASP A 62 -0.10 23.78 3.33
C ASP A 62 -0.25 22.30 2.96
N PRO A 63 -1.46 21.73 3.07
CA PRO A 63 -1.70 20.33 2.79
C PRO A 63 -1.38 20.02 1.32
N TYR A 64 -0.88 18.81 1.08
CA TYR A 64 -0.42 18.33 -0.23
C TYR A 64 0.83 19.04 -0.80
N VAL A 65 1.45 19.95 -0.06
CA VAL A 65 2.79 20.47 -0.35
C VAL A 65 3.78 19.73 0.55
N LEU A 66 4.53 18.80 -0.03
CA LEU A 66 5.45 17.96 0.72
C LEU A 66 6.73 18.72 1.07
N ASP A 67 7.16 18.61 2.33
CA ASP A 67 8.49 19.07 2.74
C ASP A 67 9.55 18.18 2.11
N THR A 68 10.37 18.73 1.24
CA THR A 68 11.38 17.99 0.47
C THR A 68 12.37 17.26 1.37
N PHE A 69 12.76 17.88 2.49
CA PHE A 69 13.70 17.27 3.41
C PHE A 69 13.08 16.10 4.18
N CYS A 70 11.88 16.27 4.76
CA CYS A 70 11.21 15.21 5.48
C CYS A 70 10.73 14.10 4.56
N THR A 71 10.27 14.41 3.35
CA THR A 71 9.91 13.40 2.34
C THR A 71 11.13 12.53 2.00
N ARG A 72 12.27 13.15 1.69
CA ARG A 72 13.51 12.41 1.43
C ARG A 72 13.92 11.55 2.62
N ALA A 73 13.94 12.12 3.81
CA ALA A 73 14.32 11.41 5.03
C ALA A 73 13.37 10.25 5.37
N PHE A 74 12.08 10.36 5.01
CA PHE A 74 11.11 9.27 5.17
C PHE A 74 11.55 8.01 4.41
N PHE A 75 11.84 8.17 3.13
CA PHE A 75 12.27 7.05 2.29
C PHE A 75 13.67 6.56 2.64
N ASP A 76 14.60 7.47 2.93
CA ASP A 76 15.97 7.14 3.30
C ASP A 76 16.04 6.34 4.62
N SER A 77 15.30 6.78 5.64
CA SER A 77 15.31 6.13 6.96
C SER A 77 14.74 4.71 6.95
N LEU A 78 13.81 4.40 6.06
CA LEU A 78 13.27 3.06 5.87
C LEU A 78 14.23 2.15 5.08
N ASN A 79 15.24 2.73 4.45
CA ASN A 79 16.34 2.01 3.78
C ASN A 79 17.65 2.02 4.58
N GLY A 80 17.59 2.31 5.89
CA GLY A 80 18.72 2.23 6.81
C GLY A 80 19.35 3.58 7.20
N GLY A 81 18.76 4.68 6.77
CA GLY A 81 19.08 6.03 7.24
C GLY A 81 18.54 6.32 8.64
N SER A 82 18.60 7.56 9.06
CA SER A 82 18.09 8.04 10.35
C SER A 82 16.94 9.03 10.16
N VAL A 83 15.98 9.00 11.11
CA VAL A 83 14.89 9.97 11.13
C VAL A 83 15.36 11.27 11.78
N PRO A 84 15.25 12.42 11.11
CA PRO A 84 15.55 13.71 11.71
C PRO A 84 14.48 14.14 12.71
N GLU A 85 14.88 14.72 13.85
CA GLU A 85 13.96 15.17 14.93
C GLU A 85 12.88 16.17 14.48
N ARG A 86 13.11 16.88 13.38
CA ARG A 86 12.16 17.89 12.87
C ARG A 86 11.02 17.31 12.02
N CYS A 87 11.08 16.03 11.67
CA CYS A 87 10.05 15.38 10.86
C CYS A 87 8.98 14.76 11.76
N ALA A 88 7.73 14.72 11.29
CA ALA A 88 6.55 14.35 12.07
C ALA A 88 6.32 12.83 12.17
N TYR A 89 7.37 12.03 12.01
CA TYR A 89 7.31 10.56 12.09
C TYR A 89 8.50 10.01 12.88
N GLU A 90 8.37 8.82 13.42
CA GLU A 90 9.37 8.16 14.25
C GLU A 90 10.18 7.11 13.47
N ASN A 91 11.26 6.60 14.10
CA ASN A 91 12.11 5.59 13.48
C ASN A 91 11.54 4.18 13.73
N GLU A 92 10.47 3.86 13.04
CA GLU A 92 9.72 2.61 13.13
C GLU A 92 9.66 1.93 11.75
N SER A 93 9.09 0.73 11.70
CA SER A 93 8.80 0.05 10.43
C SER A 93 7.83 0.88 9.59
N LEU A 94 7.73 0.61 8.29
CA LEU A 94 6.77 1.32 7.43
C LEU A 94 5.34 1.14 7.95
N ASN A 95 4.95 -0.08 8.28
CA ASN A 95 3.61 -0.38 8.76
C ASN A 95 3.27 0.37 10.06
N ASP A 96 4.16 0.37 11.03
CA ASP A 96 3.97 1.10 12.29
C ASP A 96 3.87 2.61 12.05
N ARG A 97 4.76 3.14 11.21
CA ARG A 97 4.82 4.57 10.87
C ARG A 97 3.54 5.09 10.21
N VAL A 98 2.90 4.27 9.37
CA VAL A 98 1.63 4.63 8.71
C VAL A 98 0.40 4.01 9.37
N GLY A 99 0.57 3.36 10.53
CA GLY A 99 -0.51 2.77 11.31
C GLY A 99 -1.26 1.64 10.59
N VAL A 100 -0.55 0.82 9.83
CA VAL A 100 -1.08 -0.35 9.13
C VAL A 100 -0.74 -1.59 9.92
N SER A 101 -1.66 -2.55 9.99
CA SER A 101 -1.44 -3.80 10.74
C SER A 101 -0.41 -4.70 10.03
N ASP A 102 0.33 -5.52 10.79
CA ASP A 102 1.29 -6.51 10.27
C ASP A 102 0.66 -7.59 9.35
N ARG A 103 -0.65 -7.58 9.19
CA ARG A 103 -1.38 -8.52 8.30
C ARG A 103 -1.57 -7.98 6.89
N GLN A 104 -1.28 -6.72 6.69
CA GLN A 104 -1.38 -6.02 5.43
C GLN A 104 0.01 -5.57 5.03
N ASP A 105 0.33 -5.72 3.77
CA ASP A 105 1.49 -5.11 3.19
C ASP A 105 1.15 -3.74 2.63
N VAL A 106 2.09 -2.81 2.73
CA VAL A 106 1.94 -1.46 2.21
C VAL A 106 3.16 -1.05 1.40
N ASN A 107 2.91 -0.46 0.24
CA ASN A 107 3.92 0.20 -0.57
C ASN A 107 3.58 1.67 -0.72
N VAL A 108 4.57 2.52 -0.55
CA VAL A 108 4.46 3.97 -0.74
C VAL A 108 5.44 4.40 -1.81
N THR A 109 4.95 5.07 -2.84
CA THR A 109 5.76 5.52 -3.98
C THR A 109 5.36 6.93 -4.39
N ILE A 110 6.31 7.77 -4.77
CA ILE A 110 6.04 9.04 -5.42
C ILE A 110 6.38 8.91 -6.91
N VAL A 111 5.38 9.22 -7.75
CA VAL A 111 5.54 9.22 -9.20
C VAL A 111 5.30 10.62 -9.77
N GLY A 112 5.90 10.93 -10.89
CA GLY A 112 5.72 12.22 -11.53
C GLY A 112 6.37 12.30 -12.89
N ASN A 113 6.14 13.41 -13.59
CA ASN A 113 6.79 13.69 -14.85
C ASN A 113 8.08 14.46 -14.60
N VAL A 114 9.20 13.88 -15.00
CA VAL A 114 10.50 14.55 -15.00
C VAL A 114 10.94 14.77 -16.43
N THR A 115 11.22 16.04 -16.76
CA THR A 115 11.72 16.41 -18.09
C THR A 115 13.22 16.12 -18.18
N GLY A 116 13.57 15.27 -19.11
CA GLY A 116 14.96 14.95 -19.46
C GLY A 116 15.01 13.68 -20.32
N PRO A 117 15.85 13.63 -21.38
CA PRO A 117 16.02 12.39 -22.13
C PRO A 117 16.58 11.28 -21.22
N PRO A 118 16.12 10.02 -21.32
CA PRO A 118 15.26 9.47 -22.37
C PRO A 118 13.76 9.37 -22.02
N THR A 119 13.29 10.02 -20.96
CA THR A 119 11.94 9.85 -20.41
C THR A 119 11.01 11.02 -20.65
N ASP A 120 11.00 11.54 -21.88
CA ASP A 120 9.95 12.45 -22.34
C ASP A 120 8.68 11.64 -22.63
N THR A 121 8.16 10.98 -21.60
CA THR A 121 6.90 10.23 -21.67
C THR A 121 5.84 10.99 -20.89
N ASP A 122 4.67 11.18 -21.47
CA ASP A 122 3.46 11.70 -20.77
C ASP A 122 3.00 10.80 -19.61
N THR A 123 3.73 9.74 -19.31
CA THR A 123 3.43 8.76 -18.28
C THR A 123 4.27 9.06 -17.05
N PRO A 124 3.66 9.25 -15.88
CA PRO A 124 4.38 9.40 -14.62
C PRO A 124 5.29 8.21 -14.33
N VAL A 125 6.52 8.47 -13.95
CA VAL A 125 7.52 7.46 -13.57
C VAL A 125 7.83 7.54 -12.08
N GLN A 126 8.35 6.47 -11.50
CA GLN A 126 8.84 6.50 -10.12
C GLN A 126 9.98 7.51 -10.00
N LEU A 127 9.94 8.30 -8.94
CA LEU A 127 10.89 9.39 -8.72
C LEU A 127 12.04 8.98 -7.80
N CYS A 128 13.13 9.66 -8.00
CA CYS A 128 14.34 9.61 -7.19
C CYS A 128 14.78 11.04 -6.89
N TRP A 129 15.22 11.28 -5.67
CA TRP A 129 15.89 12.53 -5.31
C TRP A 129 17.38 12.40 -5.56
N ASN A 130 17.90 13.19 -6.51
CA ASN A 130 19.33 13.31 -6.71
C ASN A 130 19.89 14.37 -5.75
N GLU A 131 20.78 13.92 -4.84
CA GLU A 131 21.34 14.78 -3.78
C GLU A 131 22.33 15.80 -4.30
N SER A 132 23.11 15.43 -5.31
CA SER A 132 24.13 16.29 -5.88
C SER A 132 23.52 17.50 -6.61
N ASP A 133 22.49 17.26 -7.40
CA ASP A 133 21.81 18.28 -8.21
C ASP A 133 20.62 18.91 -7.48
N ARG A 134 20.22 18.34 -6.32
CA ARG A 134 19.05 18.76 -5.52
C ARG A 134 17.78 18.84 -6.35
N ARG A 135 17.50 17.81 -7.13
CA ARG A 135 16.35 17.74 -8.03
C ARG A 135 15.76 16.34 -8.11
N LEU A 136 14.52 16.29 -8.55
CA LEU A 136 13.85 15.04 -8.88
C LEU A 136 14.30 14.55 -10.26
N VAL A 137 14.60 13.25 -10.33
CA VAL A 137 14.91 12.51 -11.56
C VAL A 137 14.06 11.25 -11.61
N ALA A 138 14.00 10.57 -12.75
CA ALA A 138 13.38 9.24 -12.80
C ALA A 138 14.23 8.24 -12.01
N LEU A 139 13.60 7.30 -11.33
CA LEU A 139 14.32 6.23 -10.61
C LEU A 139 15.20 5.39 -11.55
N SER A 140 14.82 5.28 -12.82
CA SER A 140 15.59 4.59 -13.87
C SER A 140 16.68 5.45 -14.52
N ASP A 141 16.82 6.72 -14.12
CA ASP A 141 17.84 7.62 -14.66
C ASP A 141 19.23 7.24 -14.12
N SER A 142 20.25 7.33 -14.97
CA SER A 142 21.65 7.12 -14.56
C SER A 142 22.14 8.11 -13.50
N ASN A 143 21.45 9.22 -13.30
CA ASN A 143 21.70 10.19 -12.24
C ASN A 143 20.99 9.84 -10.93
N CYS A 144 20.34 8.69 -10.81
CA CYS A 144 19.84 8.16 -9.54
C CYS A 144 20.73 7.01 -9.09
N ASP A 145 21.64 7.27 -8.17
CA ASP A 145 22.51 6.26 -7.58
C ASP A 145 22.33 6.23 -6.05
N THR A 146 21.47 5.33 -5.60
CA THR A 146 21.17 5.15 -4.16
C THR A 146 22.38 4.71 -3.34
N GLY A 147 23.44 4.20 -3.97
CA GLY A 147 24.71 3.89 -3.32
C GLY A 147 25.56 5.10 -2.97
N THR A 148 25.26 6.27 -3.54
CA THR A 148 26.00 7.53 -3.35
C THR A 148 25.22 8.62 -2.61
N GLY A 149 24.08 8.29 -2.02
CA GLY A 149 23.28 9.20 -1.22
C GLY A 149 22.03 9.75 -1.91
N ASP A 150 21.77 9.34 -3.15
CA ASP A 150 20.47 9.62 -3.78
C ASP A 150 19.39 8.73 -3.15
N VAL A 151 18.15 9.20 -3.14
CA VAL A 151 17.05 8.53 -2.44
C VAL A 151 15.96 8.13 -3.41
N ALA A 152 15.72 6.84 -3.56
CA ALA A 152 14.56 6.32 -4.26
C ALA A 152 13.30 6.69 -3.47
N LEU A 153 12.33 7.35 -4.12
CA LEU A 153 11.06 7.73 -3.48
C LEU A 153 10.03 6.61 -3.59
N THR A 154 10.46 5.42 -3.18
CA THR A 154 9.64 4.21 -3.09
C THR A 154 10.10 3.36 -1.92
N VAL A 155 9.14 2.78 -1.18
CA VAL A 155 9.41 1.93 -0.01
C VAL A 155 8.28 0.94 0.21
N GLY A 156 8.60 -0.19 0.79
CA GLY A 156 7.69 -1.32 0.99
C GLY A 156 7.86 -2.41 -0.07
N PRO A 157 7.25 -3.58 0.14
CA PRO A 157 7.28 -4.68 -0.82
C PRO A 157 6.62 -4.28 -2.15
N ASN A 158 7.00 -4.95 -3.23
CA ASN A 158 6.42 -4.70 -4.55
C ASN A 158 5.09 -5.47 -4.70
N PRO A 159 3.96 -4.81 -4.97
CA PRO A 159 2.66 -5.45 -5.12
C PRO A 159 2.51 -6.29 -6.42
N ALA A 160 3.52 -6.29 -7.29
CA ALA A 160 3.44 -7.00 -8.55
C ALA A 160 3.29 -8.52 -8.35
N GLY A 161 2.14 -9.05 -8.74
CA GLY A 161 1.82 -10.47 -8.61
C GLY A 161 0.83 -10.81 -7.49
N GLU A 162 0.40 -9.82 -6.74
CA GLU A 162 -0.66 -9.99 -5.73
C GLU A 162 -2.05 -10.03 -6.38
N ASP A 163 -2.91 -10.92 -5.88
CA ASP A 163 -4.24 -11.15 -6.44
C ASP A 163 -5.21 -9.97 -6.23
N SER A 164 -4.94 -9.13 -5.22
CA SER A 164 -5.80 -8.00 -4.85
C SER A 164 -4.98 -6.88 -4.23
N THR A 165 -4.82 -5.79 -4.94
CA THR A 165 -4.13 -4.58 -4.45
C THR A 165 -5.06 -3.38 -4.56
N ILE A 166 -5.20 -2.64 -3.47
CA ILE A 166 -5.94 -1.37 -3.44
C ILE A 166 -4.95 -0.22 -3.54
N THR A 167 -5.19 0.66 -4.50
CA THR A 167 -4.32 1.82 -4.75
C THR A 167 -5.04 3.13 -4.41
N ALA A 168 -4.49 3.91 -3.50
CA ALA A 168 -4.88 5.30 -3.27
C ALA A 168 -3.86 6.25 -3.90
N ARG A 169 -4.33 7.36 -4.49
CA ARG A 169 -3.48 8.35 -5.15
C ARG A 169 -3.83 9.76 -4.66
N ARG A 170 -2.80 10.57 -4.38
CA ARG A 170 -2.95 11.98 -4.02
C ARG A 170 -2.04 12.83 -4.90
N ALA A 171 -2.63 13.84 -5.54
CA ALA A 171 -1.84 14.86 -6.21
C ALA A 171 -1.14 15.72 -5.15
N VAL A 172 0.18 15.84 -5.26
CA VAL A 172 1.03 16.55 -4.31
C VAL A 172 2.03 17.43 -5.04
N SER A 173 2.58 18.42 -4.37
CA SER A 173 3.73 19.19 -4.86
C SER A 173 4.98 18.80 -4.07
N LEU A 174 6.05 18.43 -4.77
CA LEU A 174 7.34 18.09 -4.16
C LEU A 174 8.46 18.88 -4.86
N ALA A 175 9.22 19.64 -4.10
CA ALA A 175 10.28 20.52 -4.64
C ALA A 175 9.79 21.45 -5.75
N GLY A 176 8.54 21.96 -5.63
CA GLY A 176 7.93 22.85 -6.61
C GLY A 176 7.49 22.18 -7.91
N ARG A 177 7.38 20.87 -7.94
CA ARG A 177 6.88 20.08 -9.09
C ARG A 177 5.65 19.28 -8.69
N ASP A 178 4.74 19.13 -9.65
CA ASP A 178 3.57 18.28 -9.50
C ASP A 178 4.00 16.81 -9.52
N ALA A 179 3.52 16.07 -8.52
CA ALA A 179 3.77 14.66 -8.36
C ALA A 179 2.49 13.94 -7.84
N ILE A 180 2.52 12.65 -7.82
CA ILE A 180 1.44 11.82 -7.29
C ILE A 180 2.05 10.92 -6.21
N LEU A 181 1.55 11.04 -4.99
CA LEU A 181 1.79 10.07 -3.94
C LEU A 181 0.86 8.88 -4.19
N VAL A 182 1.43 7.71 -4.29
CA VAL A 182 0.74 6.44 -4.51
C VAL A 182 0.94 5.57 -3.29
N VAL A 183 -0.16 5.09 -2.72
CA VAL A 183 -0.17 4.12 -1.61
C VAL A 183 -0.90 2.89 -2.08
N GLU A 184 -0.27 1.75 -1.95
CA GLU A 184 -0.80 0.44 -2.33
C GLU A 184 -0.85 -0.44 -1.09
N VAL A 185 -1.99 -1.11 -0.87
CA VAL A 185 -2.25 -1.99 0.29
C VAL A 185 -2.85 -3.30 -0.20
N TRP A 186 -2.40 -4.44 0.36
CA TRP A 186 -2.90 -5.78 0.05
C TRP A 186 -2.76 -6.76 1.21
#